data_53c737d823ac0e864fabf53ab746b04b
#
_entry.id   53c737d823ac0e864fabf53ab746b04b
#
_cell.length_a   1.000
_cell.length_b   1.000
_cell.length_c   1.000
_cell.angle_alpha   90.00
_cell.angle_beta   90.00
_cell.angle_gamma   90.00
#
_symmetry.space_group_name_H-M   'P 1'
#
loop_
_entity.id
_entity.type
_entity.pdbx_description
1 polymer ?
#
loop_
_entity_poly.entity_id
_entity_poly.type
_entity_poly.pdbx_seq_one_letter_code
_entity_poly.pdbx_strand_id
1 'polypeptide(L)'
;MQARADAAELTGERILQAAVDIFWERPSVQISLEDVAERAGVSSRTVIRRYGSKENLLASAAEWAGAGVAQQRGQAPVGDVPGSVSVLMDHYEEYGDRVVRLLAAEVEVPALSDIADKGREVHMAWCKRVFAPYLDAASAVQRRRRLAQFVALCDVYTWKLLRRDAGLSRRQAELALVEMLSPLTKES
;
A
#
# COMPACT_ATOMS: atom_id res chain seq x y z
N MET A 1 1.14 -24.52 -26.29
CA MET A 1 1.78 -23.19 -26.20
C MET A 1 1.36 -22.45 -24.93
N GLN A 2 0.10 -22.56 -24.49
CA GLN A 2 -0.46 -21.97 -23.31
C GLN A 2 0.36 -22.28 -22.03
N ALA A 3 0.57 -23.56 -21.71
CA ALA A 3 1.28 -23.99 -20.48
C ALA A 3 2.71 -23.43 -20.33
N ARG A 4 3.40 -23.11 -21.45
CA ARG A 4 4.72 -22.47 -21.40
C ARG A 4 4.62 -20.96 -21.12
N ALA A 5 3.56 -20.31 -21.62
CA ALA A 5 3.28 -18.91 -21.33
C ALA A 5 2.92 -18.73 -19.84
N ASP A 6 2.02 -19.58 -19.33
CA ASP A 6 1.58 -19.57 -17.93
C ASP A 6 2.77 -19.80 -16.97
N ALA A 7 3.65 -20.77 -17.28
CA ALA A 7 4.84 -21.04 -16.50
C ALA A 7 5.86 -19.87 -16.53
N ALA A 8 5.94 -19.16 -17.65
CA ALA A 8 6.79 -17.98 -17.76
C ALA A 8 6.22 -16.80 -16.96
N GLU A 9 4.91 -16.61 -16.96
CA GLU A 9 4.21 -15.60 -16.17
C GLU A 9 4.40 -15.83 -14.67
N LEU A 10 4.10 -17.03 -14.17
CA LEU A 10 4.35 -17.42 -12.77
C LEU A 10 5.80 -17.23 -12.33
N THR A 11 6.75 -17.49 -13.24
CA THR A 11 8.16 -17.23 -12.97
C THR A 11 8.45 -15.73 -12.83
N GLY A 12 7.79 -14.90 -13.65
CA GLY A 12 7.88 -13.44 -13.57
C GLY A 12 7.36 -12.91 -12.23
N GLU A 13 6.17 -13.35 -11.83
CA GLU A 13 5.57 -12.99 -10.55
C GLU A 13 6.45 -13.36 -9.36
N ARG A 14 7.03 -14.58 -9.36
CA ARG A 14 7.95 -15.00 -8.30
C ARG A 14 9.19 -14.11 -8.20
N ILE A 15 9.73 -13.65 -9.33
CA ILE A 15 10.87 -12.73 -9.36
C ILE A 15 10.48 -11.37 -8.81
N LEU A 16 9.33 -10.83 -9.19
CA LEU A 16 8.83 -9.54 -8.70
C LEU A 16 8.51 -9.61 -7.20
N GLN A 17 7.87 -10.68 -6.75
CA GLN A 17 7.61 -10.89 -5.32
C GLN A 17 8.92 -10.97 -4.52
N ALA A 18 9.92 -11.72 -4.99
CA ALA A 18 11.22 -11.81 -4.35
C ALA A 18 11.92 -10.44 -4.25
N ALA A 19 11.83 -9.62 -5.30
CA ALA A 19 12.39 -8.27 -5.30
C ALA A 19 11.68 -7.36 -4.29
N VAL A 20 10.35 -7.42 -4.20
CA VAL A 20 9.54 -6.70 -3.21
C VAL A 20 9.90 -7.12 -1.79
N ASP A 21 9.98 -8.43 -1.52
CA ASP A 21 10.30 -8.95 -0.19
C ASP A 21 11.69 -8.50 0.28
N ILE A 22 12.70 -8.60 -0.60
CA ILE A 22 14.06 -8.15 -0.30
C ILE A 22 14.10 -6.63 -0.09
N PHE A 23 13.36 -5.85 -0.87
CA PHE A 23 13.26 -4.39 -0.71
C PHE A 23 12.75 -4.01 0.70
N TRP A 24 11.78 -4.75 1.22
CA TRP A 24 11.27 -4.52 2.57
C TRP A 24 12.17 -5.02 3.71
N GLU A 25 13.10 -5.92 3.41
CA GLU A 25 14.06 -6.47 4.39
C GLU A 25 15.30 -5.59 4.54
N ARG A 26 15.74 -4.93 3.45
CA ARG A 26 17.01 -4.16 3.40
C ARG A 26 16.95 -3.00 2.41
N PRO A 27 17.83 -1.97 2.56
CA PRO A 27 17.89 -0.84 1.64
C PRO A 27 18.11 -1.27 0.19
N SER A 28 17.46 -0.59 -0.76
CA SER A 28 17.50 -0.92 -2.20
C SER A 28 18.90 -0.94 -2.80
N VAL A 29 19.83 -0.12 -2.26
CA VAL A 29 21.24 -0.10 -2.70
C VAL A 29 21.97 -1.42 -2.47
N GLN A 30 21.55 -2.20 -1.48
CA GLN A 30 22.12 -3.50 -1.10
C GLN A 30 21.48 -4.69 -1.83
N ILE A 31 20.47 -4.46 -2.66
CA ILE A 31 19.80 -5.52 -3.42
C ILE A 31 20.65 -5.83 -4.66
N SER A 32 20.98 -7.11 -4.89
CA SER A 32 21.60 -7.58 -6.12
C SER A 32 20.61 -8.43 -6.94
N LEU A 33 20.91 -8.60 -8.24
CA LEU A 33 20.12 -9.52 -9.09
C LEU A 33 20.31 -10.97 -8.67
N GLU A 34 21.45 -11.30 -8.09
CA GLU A 34 21.77 -12.61 -7.53
C GLU A 34 20.89 -12.94 -6.34
N ASP A 35 20.71 -12.00 -5.40
CA ASP A 35 19.82 -12.16 -4.25
C ASP A 35 18.38 -12.45 -4.66
N VAL A 36 17.90 -11.67 -5.65
CA VAL A 36 16.54 -11.85 -6.16
C VAL A 36 16.40 -13.19 -6.89
N ALA A 37 17.39 -13.59 -7.68
CA ALA A 37 17.39 -14.86 -8.38
C ALA A 37 17.38 -16.04 -7.40
N GLU A 38 18.20 -16.00 -6.37
CA GLU A 38 18.26 -17.02 -5.30
C GLU A 38 16.91 -17.13 -4.58
N ARG A 39 16.35 -15.99 -4.14
CA ARG A 39 15.05 -15.94 -3.46
C ARG A 39 13.91 -16.45 -4.35
N ALA A 40 13.93 -16.12 -5.63
CA ALA A 40 12.92 -16.54 -6.59
C ALA A 40 13.10 -18.00 -7.07
N GLY A 41 14.20 -18.68 -6.72
CA GLY A 41 14.52 -20.04 -7.16
C GLY A 41 14.77 -20.10 -8.67
N VAL A 42 15.47 -19.10 -9.24
CA VAL A 42 15.85 -19.04 -10.66
C VAL A 42 17.33 -18.68 -10.81
N SER A 43 17.87 -18.76 -12.03
CA SER A 43 19.22 -18.27 -12.29
C SER A 43 19.25 -16.74 -12.48
N SER A 44 20.36 -16.07 -12.11
CA SER A 44 20.59 -14.64 -12.38
C SER A 44 20.45 -14.32 -13.86
N ARG A 45 20.86 -15.26 -14.75
CA ARG A 45 20.68 -15.14 -16.21
C ARG A 45 19.19 -15.04 -16.60
N THR A 46 18.30 -15.73 -15.87
CA THR A 46 16.84 -15.66 -16.10
C THR A 46 16.31 -14.29 -15.74
N VAL A 47 16.76 -13.72 -14.61
CA VAL A 47 16.38 -12.38 -14.18
C VAL A 47 16.88 -11.32 -15.16
N ILE A 48 18.17 -11.37 -15.55
CA ILE A 48 18.78 -10.45 -16.51
C ILE A 48 18.08 -10.52 -17.87
N ARG A 49 17.80 -11.72 -18.38
CA ARG A 49 17.10 -11.89 -19.66
C ARG A 49 15.71 -11.25 -19.64
N ARG A 50 15.02 -11.23 -18.51
CA ARG A 50 13.64 -10.75 -18.39
C ARG A 50 13.56 -9.25 -18.13
N TYR A 51 14.41 -8.71 -17.27
CA TYR A 51 14.34 -7.33 -16.79
C TYR A 51 15.50 -6.46 -17.26
N GLY A 52 16.59 -7.03 -17.75
CA GLY A 52 17.77 -6.34 -18.27
C GLY A 52 18.69 -5.81 -17.16
N SER A 53 18.20 -4.95 -16.28
CA SER A 53 18.98 -4.33 -15.20
C SER A 53 18.28 -4.43 -13.85
N LYS A 54 19.01 -4.11 -12.78
CA LYS A 54 18.49 -3.98 -11.42
C LYS A 54 17.42 -2.89 -11.33
N GLU A 55 17.70 -1.75 -11.94
CA GLU A 55 16.80 -0.59 -11.94
C GLU A 55 15.46 -0.95 -12.59
N ASN A 56 15.49 -1.60 -13.75
CA ASN A 56 14.28 -2.07 -14.42
C ASN A 56 13.52 -3.12 -13.62
N LEU A 57 14.23 -4.04 -12.96
CA LEU A 57 13.62 -5.01 -12.06
C LEU A 57 12.90 -4.34 -10.91
N LEU A 58 13.55 -3.39 -10.23
CA LEU A 58 12.97 -2.67 -9.10
C LEU A 58 11.79 -1.80 -9.52
N ALA A 59 11.87 -1.14 -10.68
CA ALA A 59 10.74 -0.38 -11.24
C ALA A 59 9.54 -1.29 -11.54
N SER A 60 9.77 -2.45 -12.19
CA SER A 60 8.72 -3.43 -12.47
C SER A 60 8.13 -4.02 -11.19
N ALA A 61 8.94 -4.25 -10.17
CA ALA A 61 8.50 -4.76 -8.88
C ALA A 61 7.62 -3.74 -8.13
N ALA A 62 8.00 -2.46 -8.17
CA ALA A 62 7.21 -1.37 -7.58
C ALA A 62 5.86 -1.21 -8.29
N GLU A 63 5.84 -1.27 -9.63
CA GLU A 63 4.60 -1.21 -10.41
C GLU A 63 3.67 -2.40 -10.10
N TRP A 64 4.22 -3.61 -10.08
CA TRP A 64 3.48 -4.82 -9.78
C TRP A 64 2.89 -4.80 -8.36
N ALA A 65 3.68 -4.42 -7.35
CA ALA A 65 3.21 -4.27 -5.98
C ALA A 65 2.13 -3.18 -5.85
N GLY A 66 2.32 -2.05 -6.54
CA GLY A 66 1.35 -0.96 -6.58
C GLY A 66 0.02 -1.39 -7.20
N ALA A 67 0.03 -2.22 -8.23
CA ALA A 67 -1.19 -2.77 -8.84
C ALA A 67 -1.94 -3.70 -7.86
N GLY A 68 -1.23 -4.55 -7.12
CA GLY A 68 -1.81 -5.40 -6.08
C GLY A 68 -2.49 -4.58 -4.96
N VAL A 69 -1.81 -3.55 -4.47
CA VAL A 69 -2.38 -2.61 -3.48
C VAL A 69 -3.61 -1.90 -4.03
N ALA A 70 -3.58 -1.43 -5.28
CA ALA A 70 -4.71 -0.75 -5.90
C ALA A 70 -5.90 -1.69 -6.06
N GLN A 71 -5.69 -2.95 -6.43
CA GLN A 71 -6.73 -3.97 -6.52
C GLN A 71 -7.35 -4.24 -5.16
N GLN A 72 -6.55 -4.49 -4.11
CA GLN A 72 -7.02 -4.74 -2.75
C GLN A 72 -7.84 -3.57 -2.22
N ARG A 73 -7.29 -2.35 -2.27
CA ARG A 73 -7.96 -1.14 -1.78
C ARG A 73 -9.14 -0.73 -2.66
N GLY A 74 -9.15 -1.13 -3.93
CA GLY A 74 -10.25 -0.92 -4.87
C GLY A 74 -11.55 -1.62 -4.46
N GLN A 75 -11.47 -2.69 -3.67
CA GLN A 75 -12.63 -3.44 -3.15
C GLN A 75 -13.43 -2.66 -2.10
N ALA A 76 -12.88 -1.57 -1.54
CA ALA A 76 -13.57 -0.76 -0.55
C ALA A 76 -14.85 -0.14 -1.15
N PRO A 77 -16.04 -0.41 -0.56
CA PRO A 77 -17.30 0.10 -1.06
C PRO A 77 -17.43 1.61 -0.80
N VAL A 78 -17.95 2.34 -1.80
CA VAL A 78 -18.14 3.79 -1.70
C VAL A 78 -19.33 4.09 -0.77
N GLY A 79 -19.11 4.96 0.22
CA GLY A 79 -20.14 5.38 1.18
C GLY A 79 -20.43 4.39 2.30
N ASP A 80 -19.88 3.18 2.26
CA ASP A 80 -19.96 2.21 3.36
C ASP A 80 -18.69 2.31 4.22
N VAL A 81 -18.80 3.01 5.34
CA VAL A 81 -17.67 3.23 6.26
C VAL A 81 -17.17 1.92 6.88
N PRO A 82 -18.01 1.06 7.48
CA PRO A 82 -17.55 -0.20 8.05
C PRO A 82 -16.86 -1.11 7.03
N GLY A 83 -17.45 -1.30 5.85
CA GLY A 83 -16.87 -2.12 4.79
C GLY A 83 -15.54 -1.56 4.28
N SER A 84 -15.44 -0.25 4.12
CA SER A 84 -14.19 0.41 3.70
C SER A 84 -13.10 0.35 4.75
N VAL A 85 -13.44 0.48 6.03
CA VAL A 85 -12.50 0.31 7.15
C VAL A 85 -11.98 -1.12 7.21
N SER A 86 -12.83 -2.12 6.99
CA SER A 86 -12.39 -3.52 6.96
C SER A 86 -11.34 -3.77 5.88
N VAL A 87 -11.56 -3.29 4.65
CA VAL A 87 -10.58 -3.38 3.54
C VAL A 87 -9.29 -2.63 3.88
N LEU A 88 -9.39 -1.46 4.52
CA LEU A 88 -8.23 -0.68 4.94
C LEU A 88 -7.41 -1.42 6.01
N MET A 89 -8.09 -2.06 6.97
CA MET A 89 -7.43 -2.86 8.02
C MET A 89 -6.72 -4.08 7.41
N ASP A 90 -7.33 -4.80 6.46
CA ASP A 90 -6.65 -5.89 5.76
C ASP A 90 -5.36 -5.41 5.09
N HIS A 91 -5.41 -4.26 4.43
CA HIS A 91 -4.25 -3.64 3.82
C HIS A 91 -3.14 -3.33 4.84
N TYR A 92 -3.49 -2.71 5.97
CA TYR A 92 -2.47 -2.34 6.96
C TYR A 92 -1.98 -3.51 7.82
N GLU A 93 -2.78 -4.56 8.04
CA GLU A 93 -2.30 -5.79 8.67
C GLU A 93 -1.22 -6.47 7.82
N GLU A 94 -1.31 -6.36 6.50
CA GLU A 94 -0.34 -6.94 5.57
C GLU A 94 0.89 -6.04 5.36
N TYR A 95 0.69 -4.73 5.16
CA TYR A 95 1.75 -3.79 4.72
C TYR A 95 2.10 -2.71 5.74
N GLY A 96 1.28 -2.47 6.77
CA GLY A 96 1.38 -1.29 7.63
C GLY A 96 2.73 -1.11 8.30
N ASP A 97 3.29 -2.15 8.89
CA ASP A 97 4.61 -2.08 9.53
C ASP A 97 5.73 -1.75 8.54
N ARG A 98 5.61 -2.23 7.29
CA ARG A 98 6.55 -1.94 6.20
C ARG A 98 6.44 -0.49 5.77
N VAL A 99 5.21 0.01 5.60
CA VAL A 99 4.94 1.42 5.24
C VAL A 99 5.45 2.37 6.32
N VAL A 100 5.21 2.08 7.60
CA VAL A 100 5.73 2.90 8.72
C VAL A 100 7.26 2.98 8.68
N ARG A 101 7.96 1.87 8.43
CA ARG A 101 9.42 1.87 8.29
C ARG A 101 9.88 2.67 7.08
N LEU A 102 9.20 2.55 5.93
CA LEU A 102 9.51 3.33 4.73
C LEU A 102 9.39 4.83 5.01
N LEU A 103 8.28 5.26 5.62
CA LEU A 103 8.05 6.67 5.96
C LEU A 103 9.06 7.20 7.00
N ALA A 104 9.51 6.37 7.91
CA ALA A 104 10.56 6.75 8.87
C ALA A 104 11.92 6.95 8.18
N ALA A 105 12.21 6.19 7.12
CA ALA A 105 13.49 6.23 6.41
C ALA A 105 13.51 7.22 5.23
N GLU A 106 12.37 7.76 4.79
CA GLU A 106 12.30 8.62 3.58
C GLU A 106 13.15 9.88 3.67
N VAL A 107 13.34 10.42 4.88
CA VAL A 107 14.15 11.63 5.10
C VAL A 107 15.65 11.37 4.88
N GLU A 108 16.11 10.16 5.22
CA GLU A 108 17.52 9.78 5.13
C GLU A 108 17.87 9.16 3.76
N VAL A 109 16.88 8.61 3.07
CA VAL A 109 17.06 7.88 1.81
C VAL A 109 16.19 8.51 0.71
N PRO A 110 16.74 9.44 -0.12
CA PRO A 110 15.96 10.18 -1.12
C PRO A 110 15.17 9.29 -2.09
N ALA A 111 15.69 8.12 -2.44
CA ALA A 111 14.99 7.16 -3.31
C ALA A 111 13.67 6.62 -2.74
N LEU A 112 13.45 6.73 -1.43
CA LEU A 112 12.19 6.34 -0.77
C LEU A 112 11.16 7.47 -0.78
N SER A 113 11.57 8.72 -0.96
CA SER A 113 10.67 9.88 -0.99
C SER A 113 9.64 9.76 -2.11
N ASP A 114 10.06 9.42 -3.34
CA ASP A 114 9.16 9.27 -4.48
C ASP A 114 8.12 8.16 -4.24
N ILE A 115 8.55 7.05 -3.60
CA ILE A 115 7.66 5.94 -3.25
C ILE A 115 6.65 6.37 -2.19
N ALA A 116 7.10 7.11 -1.16
CA ALA A 116 6.25 7.61 -0.09
C ALA A 116 5.25 8.65 -0.62
N ASP A 117 5.68 9.56 -1.50
CA ASP A 117 4.81 10.55 -2.15
C ASP A 117 3.73 9.87 -2.99
N LYS A 118 4.10 8.86 -3.76
CA LYS A 118 3.13 8.06 -4.52
C LYS A 118 2.13 7.35 -3.61
N GLY A 119 2.59 6.80 -2.50
CA GLY A 119 1.73 6.21 -1.47
C GLY A 119 0.71 7.22 -0.91
N ARG A 120 1.17 8.44 -0.60
CA ARG A 120 0.30 9.55 -0.13
C ARG A 120 -0.76 9.95 -1.18
N GLU A 121 -0.37 10.03 -2.46
CA GLU A 121 -1.31 10.31 -3.56
C GLU A 121 -2.39 9.23 -3.68
N VAL A 122 -1.99 7.96 -3.67
CA VAL A 122 -2.90 6.80 -3.73
C VAL A 122 -3.84 6.79 -2.54
N HIS A 123 -3.34 7.07 -1.33
CA HIS A 123 -4.15 7.14 -0.12
C HIS A 123 -5.18 8.28 -0.20
N MET A 124 -4.76 9.46 -0.61
CA MET A 124 -5.67 10.61 -0.78
C MET A 124 -6.74 10.33 -1.85
N ALA A 125 -6.37 9.73 -2.98
CA ALA A 125 -7.32 9.36 -4.04
C ALA A 125 -8.33 8.32 -3.55
N TRP A 126 -7.88 7.34 -2.77
CA TRP A 126 -8.75 6.35 -2.14
C TRP A 126 -9.75 7.00 -1.19
N CYS A 127 -9.32 7.89 -0.30
CA CYS A 127 -10.22 8.63 0.59
C CYS A 127 -11.25 9.46 -0.18
N LYS A 128 -10.85 10.17 -1.25
CA LYS A 128 -11.76 10.92 -2.12
C LYS A 128 -12.84 10.02 -2.72
N ARG A 129 -12.46 8.83 -3.19
CA ARG A 129 -13.38 7.87 -3.80
C ARG A 129 -14.36 7.29 -2.78
N VAL A 130 -13.83 6.75 -1.68
CA VAL A 130 -14.62 6.02 -0.68
C VAL A 130 -15.60 6.94 0.04
N PHE A 131 -15.17 8.14 0.39
CA PHE A 131 -15.96 9.11 1.14
C PHE A 131 -16.63 10.16 0.26
N ALA A 132 -16.71 9.95 -1.07
CA ALA A 132 -17.34 10.89 -2.01
C ALA A 132 -18.73 11.38 -1.57
N PRO A 133 -19.68 10.52 -1.15
CA PRO A 133 -21.00 10.98 -0.72
C PRO A 133 -20.98 12.01 0.41
N TYR A 134 -20.02 11.88 1.32
CA TYR A 134 -19.87 12.80 2.47
C TYR A 134 -19.10 14.08 2.15
N LEU A 135 -18.39 14.08 1.03
CA LEU A 135 -17.66 15.24 0.52
C LEU A 135 -18.52 16.10 -0.40
N ASP A 136 -19.39 15.48 -1.19
CA ASP A 136 -20.17 16.17 -2.23
C ASP A 136 -21.29 17.05 -1.66
N ALA A 137 -21.82 16.72 -0.51
CA ALA A 137 -22.82 17.51 0.20
C ALA A 137 -22.24 18.76 0.91
N ALA A 138 -20.91 18.93 0.95
CA ALA A 138 -20.23 19.99 1.69
C ALA A 138 -19.80 21.16 0.81
N SER A 139 -19.79 22.40 1.37
CA SER A 139 -19.18 23.57 0.71
C SER A 139 -17.69 23.33 0.42
N ALA A 140 -17.09 24.10 -0.49
CA ALA A 140 -15.68 23.90 -0.89
C ALA A 140 -14.71 23.95 0.31
N VAL A 141 -14.90 24.85 1.26
CA VAL A 141 -14.08 24.98 2.48
C VAL A 141 -14.29 23.78 3.40
N GLN A 142 -15.52 23.36 3.61
CA GLN A 142 -15.87 22.19 4.42
C GLN A 142 -15.33 20.90 3.78
N ARG A 143 -15.45 20.75 2.46
CA ARG A 143 -14.96 19.61 1.69
C ARG A 143 -13.44 19.40 1.89
N ARG A 144 -12.66 20.48 1.77
CA ARG A 144 -11.20 20.41 1.99
C ARG A 144 -10.85 19.94 3.40
N ARG A 145 -11.51 20.52 4.42
CA ARG A 145 -11.29 20.15 5.82
C ARG A 145 -11.71 18.71 6.09
N ARG A 146 -12.91 18.30 5.61
CA ARG A 146 -13.44 16.95 5.80
C ARG A 146 -12.58 15.89 5.10
N LEU A 147 -12.09 16.18 3.89
CA LEU A 147 -11.14 15.30 3.23
C LEU A 147 -9.85 15.13 4.03
N ALA A 148 -9.28 16.21 4.58
CA ALA A 148 -8.09 16.11 5.42
C ALA A 148 -8.33 15.26 6.67
N GLN A 149 -9.52 15.34 7.28
CA GLN A 149 -9.91 14.50 8.41
C GLN A 149 -10.02 13.01 8.01
N PHE A 150 -10.64 12.69 6.88
CA PHE A 150 -10.68 11.31 6.37
C PHE A 150 -9.28 10.77 6.08
N VAL A 151 -8.43 11.57 5.44
CA VAL A 151 -7.03 11.19 5.16
C VAL A 151 -6.28 10.90 6.46
N ALA A 152 -6.38 11.77 7.46
CA ALA A 152 -5.69 11.59 8.73
C ALA A 152 -6.19 10.38 9.54
N LEU A 153 -7.52 10.20 9.62
CA LEU A 153 -8.11 9.09 10.36
C LEU A 153 -7.84 7.72 9.69
N CYS A 154 -7.81 7.68 8.37
CA CYS A 154 -7.52 6.46 7.60
C CYS A 154 -6.03 6.25 7.33
N ASP A 155 -5.15 7.04 7.93
CA ASP A 155 -3.69 6.95 7.71
C ASP A 155 -3.06 5.76 8.43
N VAL A 156 -1.93 5.28 7.91
CA VAL A 156 -1.16 4.20 8.50
C VAL A 156 -0.70 4.52 9.93
N TYR A 157 -0.45 5.79 10.25
CA TYR A 157 -0.08 6.18 11.60
C TYR A 157 -1.25 6.04 12.58
N THR A 158 -2.49 6.30 12.17
CA THR A 158 -3.68 6.01 12.99
C THR A 158 -3.81 4.52 13.26
N TRP A 159 -3.65 3.69 12.22
CA TRP A 159 -3.60 2.23 12.38
C TRP A 159 -2.49 1.81 13.36
N LYS A 160 -1.27 2.35 13.20
CA LYS A 160 -0.14 2.07 14.10
C LYS A 160 -0.47 2.41 15.55
N LEU A 161 -1.02 3.59 15.81
CA LEU A 161 -1.43 4.01 17.15
C LEU A 161 -2.44 3.04 17.77
N LEU A 162 -3.46 2.62 17.02
CA LEU A 162 -4.49 1.71 17.51
C LEU A 162 -3.96 0.28 17.68
N ARG A 163 -3.24 -0.24 16.66
CA ARG A 163 -2.86 -1.65 16.60
C ARG A 163 -1.54 -1.97 17.29
N ARG A 164 -0.55 -1.08 17.23
CA ARG A 164 0.81 -1.32 17.75
C ARG A 164 1.03 -0.63 19.09
N ASP A 165 0.66 0.62 19.21
CA ASP A 165 0.96 1.40 20.42
C ASP A 165 -0.10 1.15 21.50
N ALA A 166 -1.40 1.18 21.17
CA ALA A 166 -2.48 0.89 22.10
C ALA A 166 -2.78 -0.62 22.26
N GLY A 167 -2.22 -1.48 21.41
CA GLY A 167 -2.39 -2.94 21.50
C GLY A 167 -3.80 -3.46 21.25
N LEU A 168 -4.67 -2.70 20.59
CA LEU A 168 -6.03 -3.15 20.28
C LEU A 168 -5.99 -4.35 19.33
N SER A 169 -6.92 -5.29 19.48
CA SER A 169 -7.12 -6.33 18.47
C SER A 169 -7.58 -5.69 17.14
N ARG A 170 -7.42 -6.42 16.01
CA ARG A 170 -7.90 -5.95 14.70
C ARG A 170 -9.35 -5.47 14.77
N ARG A 171 -10.25 -6.28 15.37
CA ARG A 171 -11.67 -5.95 15.52
C ARG A 171 -11.90 -4.68 16.36
N GLN A 172 -11.18 -4.53 17.45
CA GLN A 172 -11.29 -3.33 18.29
C GLN A 172 -10.78 -2.07 17.57
N ALA A 173 -9.71 -2.19 16.79
CA ALA A 173 -9.18 -1.08 15.98
C ALA A 173 -10.15 -0.70 14.84
N GLU A 174 -10.81 -1.67 14.20
CA GLU A 174 -11.89 -1.41 13.22
C GLU A 174 -13.04 -0.64 13.86
N LEU A 175 -13.54 -1.08 15.00
CA LEU A 175 -14.62 -0.40 15.73
C LEU A 175 -14.23 1.02 16.10
N ALA A 176 -13.04 1.19 16.68
CA ALA A 176 -12.54 2.52 17.07
C ALA A 176 -12.45 3.46 15.86
N LEU A 177 -11.93 2.98 14.72
CA LEU A 177 -11.84 3.79 13.51
C LEU A 177 -13.22 4.15 12.94
N VAL A 178 -14.17 3.22 12.92
CA VAL A 178 -15.57 3.49 12.52
C VAL A 178 -16.23 4.53 13.44
N GLU A 179 -16.03 4.42 14.75
CA GLU A 179 -16.53 5.40 15.72
C GLU A 179 -15.91 6.79 15.51
N MET A 180 -14.61 6.89 15.24
CA MET A 180 -13.92 8.14 14.93
C MET A 180 -14.39 8.78 13.61
N LEU A 181 -14.75 7.98 12.62
CA LEU A 181 -15.26 8.44 11.31
C LEU A 181 -16.75 8.84 11.37
N SER A 182 -17.53 8.26 12.28
CA SER A 182 -18.98 8.45 12.37
C SER A 182 -19.45 9.91 12.43
N PRO A 183 -18.78 10.84 13.18
CA PRO A 183 -19.18 12.25 13.20
C PRO A 183 -19.02 12.96 11.85
N LEU A 184 -18.12 12.47 10.99
CA LEU A 184 -17.83 13.06 9.67
C LEU A 184 -18.82 12.59 8.58
N THR A 185 -19.57 11.52 8.87
CA THR A 185 -20.48 10.86 7.92
C THR A 185 -21.96 11.11 8.24
N LYS A 186 -22.25 11.83 9.31
CA LYS A 186 -23.61 12.30 9.60
C LYS A 186 -23.92 13.53 8.75
N GLU A 187 -25.12 13.54 8.17
CA GLU A 187 -25.68 14.74 7.55
C GLU A 187 -25.79 15.86 8.61
N SER A 188 -25.28 17.03 8.27
CA SER A 188 -25.37 18.24 9.13
C SER A 188 -26.67 18.94 8.86
#